data_33f697c192f6112b57e226310aba62d7
#
_entry.id   33f697c192f6112b57e226310aba62d7
#
_cell.length_a   1.000
_cell.length_b   1.000
_cell.length_c   1.000
_cell.angle_alpha   90.00
_cell.angle_beta   90.00
_cell.angle_gamma   90.00
#
_symmetry.space_group_name_H-M   'P 1'
#
loop_
_entity.id
_entity.type
_entity.pdbx_description
1 polymer ?
#
loop_
_entity_poly.entity_id
_entity_poly.type
_entity_poly.pdbx_seq_one_letter_code
_entity_poly.pdbx_strand_id
1 'polypeptide(L)'
;MFATILLPNFYLQALTRHQPALRQKPVALLDASATKAVILQLNDAAKNEGVCAGMTPSQALGRCLHLVIKARAREQEQQVSDILLHHAFLLSPFVEASAPGLATVQFTGPTQLLKKVQHVIDLLARCDLMAQAGIAKNPDASLLAAHLAQPVLQVSETEKFLAPLPIETLAITAVS
;
A
#
# COMPACT_ATOMS: atom_id res chain seq x y z
N MET A 1 -18.66 -0.74 -11.40
CA MET A 1 -17.76 0.16 -10.63
C MET A 1 -16.79 -0.68 -9.84
N PHE A 2 -15.56 -0.20 -9.70
CA PHE A 2 -14.52 -0.88 -8.92
C PHE A 2 -13.97 0.06 -7.85
N ALA A 3 -13.56 -0.51 -6.72
CA ALA A 3 -12.76 0.18 -5.75
C ALA A 3 -11.52 -0.66 -5.45
N THR A 4 -10.36 -0.04 -5.52
CA THR A 4 -9.10 -0.68 -5.12
C THR A 4 -8.66 -0.08 -3.80
N ILE A 5 -8.43 -0.94 -2.81
CA ILE A 5 -7.87 -0.59 -1.50
C ILE A 5 -6.40 -0.97 -1.52
N LEU A 6 -5.55 -0.01 -1.19
CA LEU A 6 -4.10 -0.15 -1.16
C LEU A 6 -3.57 0.14 0.24
N LEU A 7 -2.73 -0.73 0.77
CA LEU A 7 -1.90 -0.48 1.95
C LEU A 7 -0.49 -0.06 1.50
N PRO A 8 -0.16 1.24 1.49
CA PRO A 8 1.18 1.69 1.09
C PRO A 8 2.25 1.10 1.99
N ASN A 9 3.41 0.74 1.43
CA ASN A 9 4.49 0.11 2.20
C ASN A 9 4.00 -1.10 3.03
N PHE A 10 3.20 -1.97 2.43
CA PHE A 10 2.51 -3.09 3.06
C PHE A 10 3.40 -3.89 4.03
N TYR A 11 4.58 -4.32 3.58
CA TYR A 11 5.49 -5.13 4.39
C TYR A 11 6.01 -4.37 5.63
N LEU A 12 6.25 -3.08 5.47
CA LEU A 12 6.68 -2.21 6.56
C LEU A 12 5.54 -1.99 7.57
N GLN A 13 4.30 -1.79 7.09
CA GLN A 13 3.13 -1.68 7.97
C GLN A 13 2.90 -2.97 8.76
N ALA A 14 3.02 -4.14 8.11
CA ALA A 14 2.88 -5.44 8.76
C ALA A 14 3.88 -5.59 9.92
N LEU A 15 5.13 -5.21 9.73
CA LEU A 15 6.15 -5.23 10.77
C LEU A 15 5.87 -4.21 11.89
N THR A 16 5.64 -2.94 11.53
CA THR A 16 5.55 -1.84 12.50
C THR A 16 4.27 -1.85 13.32
N ARG A 17 3.21 -2.49 12.81
CA ARG A 17 1.97 -2.71 13.55
C ARG A 17 2.20 -3.49 14.85
N HIS A 18 3.07 -4.48 14.82
CA HIS A 18 3.43 -5.28 15.99
C HIS A 18 4.59 -4.69 16.80
N GLN A 19 5.29 -3.69 16.28
CA GLN A 19 6.43 -3.04 16.91
C GLN A 19 6.33 -1.50 16.79
N PRO A 20 5.39 -0.85 17.52
CA PRO A 20 5.12 0.60 17.37
C PRO A 20 6.34 1.48 17.62
N ALA A 21 7.26 1.05 18.48
CA ALA A 21 8.50 1.77 18.77
C ALA A 21 9.40 1.96 17.52
N LEU A 22 9.22 1.13 16.48
CA LEU A 22 9.94 1.27 15.23
C LEU A 22 9.44 2.43 14.36
N ARG A 23 8.22 2.92 14.56
CA ARG A 23 7.66 4.02 13.78
C ARG A 23 8.42 5.34 13.94
N GLN A 24 9.05 5.52 15.11
CA GLN A 24 9.82 6.73 15.44
C GLN A 24 11.30 6.62 15.06
N LYS A 25 11.75 5.48 14.56
CA LYS A 25 13.15 5.23 14.17
C LYS A 25 13.25 5.11 12.65
N PRO A 26 14.40 5.43 12.05
CA PRO A 26 14.67 5.04 10.67
C PRO A 26 14.65 3.52 10.55
N VAL A 27 13.75 2.99 9.73
CA VAL A 27 13.55 1.54 9.54
C VAL A 27 13.57 1.21 8.08
N ALA A 28 14.26 0.13 7.74
CA ALA A 28 14.29 -0.46 6.42
C ALA A 28 14.04 -1.97 6.49
N LEU A 29 13.32 -2.50 5.51
CA LEU A 29 13.10 -3.92 5.32
C LEU A 29 13.99 -4.47 4.24
N LEU A 30 14.58 -5.63 4.52
CA LEU A 30 15.33 -6.43 3.56
C LEU A 30 14.45 -7.48 2.92
N ASP A 31 14.62 -7.67 1.62
CA ASP A 31 14.27 -8.92 0.97
C ASP A 31 15.44 -9.89 1.11
N ALA A 32 15.31 -10.82 2.06
CA ALA A 32 16.32 -11.86 2.28
C ALA A 32 16.21 -13.02 1.28
N SER A 33 15.15 -13.06 0.44
CA SER A 33 14.95 -14.11 -0.56
C SER A 33 15.68 -13.83 -1.89
N ALA A 34 16.11 -12.59 -2.10
CA ALA A 34 16.88 -12.21 -3.28
C ALA A 34 18.34 -12.70 -3.18
N THR A 35 18.95 -13.00 -4.33
CA THR A 35 20.38 -13.42 -4.44
C THR A 35 21.33 -12.39 -3.82
N LYS A 36 20.93 -11.10 -3.79
CA LYS A 36 21.58 -10.04 -3.04
C LYS A 36 20.55 -9.39 -2.15
N ALA A 37 20.82 -9.38 -0.83
CA ALA A 37 19.96 -8.67 0.13
C ALA A 37 19.98 -7.16 -0.17
N VAL A 38 18.84 -6.61 -0.53
CA VAL A 38 18.65 -5.17 -0.79
C VAL A 38 17.50 -4.63 0.03
N ILE A 39 17.50 -3.32 0.26
CA ILE A 39 16.37 -2.64 0.91
C ILE A 39 15.16 -2.69 -0.03
N LEU A 40 14.08 -3.30 0.45
CA LEU A 40 12.81 -3.42 -0.26
C LEU A 40 11.88 -2.24 0.02
N GLN A 41 11.65 -1.96 1.31
CA GLN A 41 10.81 -0.85 1.78
C GLN A 41 11.48 -0.14 2.96
N LEU A 42 11.16 1.14 3.14
CA LEU A 42 11.70 1.95 4.21
C LEU A 42 10.69 3.05 4.60
N ASN A 43 10.75 3.52 5.86
CA ASN A 43 9.91 4.61 6.31
C ASN A 43 10.49 5.98 5.93
N ASP A 44 9.69 7.03 6.12
CA ASP A 44 10.10 8.39 5.77
C ASP A 44 11.28 8.89 6.60
N ALA A 45 11.41 8.44 7.85
CA ALA A 45 12.59 8.76 8.67
C ALA A 45 13.88 8.25 8.02
N ALA A 46 13.88 7.03 7.46
CA ALA A 46 15.03 6.50 6.74
C ALA A 46 15.25 7.20 5.38
N LYS A 47 14.16 7.55 4.67
CA LYS A 47 14.27 8.33 3.42
C LYS A 47 14.89 9.69 3.63
N ASN A 48 14.52 10.40 4.71
CA ASN A 48 15.05 11.70 5.05
C ASN A 48 16.56 11.69 5.36
N GLU A 49 17.08 10.54 5.81
CA GLU A 49 18.52 10.29 6.00
C GLU A 49 19.25 9.86 4.70
N GLY A 50 18.54 9.88 3.57
CA GLY A 50 19.09 9.54 2.25
C GLY A 50 19.20 8.04 1.97
N VAL A 51 18.51 7.20 2.73
CA VAL A 51 18.37 5.77 2.41
C VAL A 51 17.34 5.59 1.30
N CYS A 52 17.61 4.70 0.34
CA CYS A 52 16.73 4.41 -0.79
C CYS A 52 16.51 2.90 -0.94
N ALA A 53 15.37 2.52 -1.51
CA ALA A 53 15.12 1.14 -1.93
C ALA A 53 16.18 0.71 -2.97
N GLY A 54 16.52 -0.58 -2.98
CA GLY A 54 17.57 -1.13 -3.83
C GLY A 54 19.00 -0.99 -3.28
N MET A 55 19.24 -0.19 -2.25
CA MET A 55 20.53 -0.14 -1.57
C MET A 55 20.85 -1.44 -0.86
N THR A 56 22.14 -1.81 -0.81
CA THR A 56 22.61 -2.86 0.09
C THR A 56 22.57 -2.39 1.55
N PRO A 57 22.54 -3.30 2.53
CA PRO A 57 22.61 -2.95 3.95
C PRO A 57 23.79 -2.04 4.29
N SER A 58 24.97 -2.32 3.73
CA SER A 58 26.18 -1.52 3.96
C SER A 58 26.05 -0.10 3.40
N GLN A 59 25.48 0.07 2.22
CA GLN A 59 25.20 1.39 1.64
C GLN A 59 24.19 2.18 2.47
N ALA A 60 23.13 1.50 2.93
CA ALA A 60 22.09 2.11 3.75
C ALA A 60 22.62 2.55 5.12
N LEU A 61 23.44 1.72 5.78
CA LEU A 61 24.10 2.07 7.05
C LEU A 61 25.14 3.17 6.88
N GLY A 62 25.80 3.26 5.73
CA GLY A 62 26.69 4.38 5.41
C GLY A 62 25.96 5.73 5.28
N ARG A 63 24.63 5.72 5.02
CA ARG A 63 23.78 6.92 5.00
C ARG A 63 23.19 7.23 6.37
N CYS A 64 22.72 6.21 7.07
CA CYS A 64 22.05 6.33 8.36
C CYS A 64 22.63 5.28 9.33
N LEU A 65 23.56 5.69 10.21
CA LEU A 65 24.27 4.79 11.14
C LEU A 65 23.32 4.13 12.17
N HIS A 66 22.20 4.77 12.49
CA HIS A 66 21.21 4.29 13.45
C HIS A 66 19.99 3.63 12.77
N LEU A 67 20.12 3.29 11.49
CA LEU A 67 19.10 2.60 10.74
C LEU A 67 18.81 1.21 11.33
N VAL A 68 17.55 0.94 11.61
CA VAL A 68 17.09 -0.38 12.03
C VAL A 68 16.74 -1.18 10.81
N ILE A 69 17.52 -2.21 10.51
CA ILE A 69 17.27 -3.10 9.38
C ILE A 69 16.59 -4.37 9.90
N LYS A 70 15.45 -4.74 9.28
CA LYS A 70 14.67 -5.92 9.62
C LYS A 70 14.43 -6.78 8.37
N ALA A 71 14.28 -8.08 8.55
CA ALA A 71 13.76 -8.98 7.52
C ALA A 71 12.23 -8.91 7.49
N ARG A 72 11.64 -9.34 6.38
CA ARG A 72 10.19 -9.50 6.23
C ARG A 72 9.64 -10.51 7.25
N ALA A 73 8.43 -10.24 7.74
CA ALA A 73 7.74 -11.07 8.73
C ALA A 73 6.47 -11.68 8.10
N ARG A 74 6.62 -12.82 7.41
CA ARG A 74 5.56 -13.43 6.58
C ARG A 74 4.27 -13.72 7.33
N GLU A 75 4.35 -14.15 8.59
CA GLU A 75 3.15 -14.38 9.42
C GLU A 75 2.38 -13.08 9.68
N GLN A 76 3.10 -11.99 9.95
CA GLN A 76 2.49 -10.67 10.14
C GLN A 76 1.91 -10.13 8.83
N GLU A 77 2.58 -10.37 7.70
CA GLU A 77 2.08 -10.03 6.38
C GLU A 77 0.76 -10.75 6.07
N GLN A 78 0.68 -12.05 6.39
CA GLN A 78 -0.56 -12.83 6.22
C GLN A 78 -1.70 -12.27 7.08
N GLN A 79 -1.44 -11.98 8.37
CA GLN A 79 -2.43 -11.37 9.25
C GLN A 79 -2.97 -10.04 8.72
N VAL A 80 -2.09 -9.19 8.18
CA VAL A 80 -2.50 -7.90 7.58
C VAL A 80 -3.28 -8.12 6.30
N SER A 81 -2.91 -9.10 5.47
CA SER A 81 -3.68 -9.48 4.28
C SER A 81 -5.09 -9.96 4.66
N ASP A 82 -5.22 -10.79 5.69
CA ASP A 82 -6.51 -11.30 6.17
C ASP A 82 -7.39 -10.16 6.69
N ILE A 83 -6.82 -9.19 7.41
CA ILE A 83 -7.53 -7.99 7.86
C ILE A 83 -8.01 -7.17 6.66
N LEU A 84 -7.15 -6.93 5.67
CA LEU A 84 -7.51 -6.18 4.46
C LEU A 84 -8.67 -6.85 3.73
N LEU A 85 -8.58 -8.15 3.47
CA LEU A 85 -9.60 -8.91 2.76
C LEU A 85 -10.91 -8.98 3.54
N HIS A 86 -10.86 -9.19 4.87
CA HIS A 86 -12.04 -9.16 5.71
C HIS A 86 -12.83 -7.85 5.56
N HIS A 87 -12.13 -6.70 5.57
CA HIS A 87 -12.76 -5.40 5.40
C HIS A 87 -13.20 -5.13 3.95
N ALA A 88 -12.47 -5.63 2.96
CA ALA A 88 -12.87 -5.54 1.56
C ALA A 88 -14.18 -6.30 1.29
N PHE A 89 -14.38 -7.47 1.92
CA PHE A 89 -15.62 -8.24 1.83
C PHE A 89 -16.85 -7.54 2.44
N LEU A 90 -16.66 -6.56 3.32
CA LEU A 90 -17.77 -5.72 3.80
C LEU A 90 -18.36 -4.83 2.70
N LEU A 91 -17.60 -4.56 1.64
CA LEU A 91 -18.02 -3.74 0.51
C LEU A 91 -18.82 -4.52 -0.53
N SER A 92 -18.36 -5.73 -0.86
CA SER A 92 -18.97 -6.61 -1.87
C SER A 92 -18.41 -8.03 -1.73
N PRO A 93 -19.16 -9.07 -2.11
CA PRO A 93 -18.62 -10.43 -2.19
C PRO A 93 -17.62 -10.64 -3.34
N PHE A 94 -17.54 -9.71 -4.30
CA PHE A 94 -16.64 -9.80 -5.45
C PHE A 94 -15.34 -9.07 -5.14
N VAL A 95 -14.42 -9.76 -4.47
CA VAL A 95 -13.11 -9.24 -4.06
C VAL A 95 -12.01 -10.06 -4.71
N GLU A 96 -11.01 -9.38 -5.26
CA GLU A 96 -9.77 -9.95 -5.78
C GLU A 96 -8.58 -9.41 -5.01
N ALA A 97 -7.76 -10.32 -4.47
CA ALA A 97 -6.45 -10.02 -3.88
C ALA A 97 -5.41 -10.02 -4.99
N SER A 98 -5.20 -8.87 -5.65
CA SER A 98 -4.36 -8.78 -6.84
C SER A 98 -2.86 -8.84 -6.51
N ALA A 99 -2.46 -8.32 -5.33
CA ALA A 99 -1.08 -8.32 -4.84
C ALA A 99 -1.04 -8.13 -3.31
N PRO A 100 0.13 -8.35 -2.65
CA PRO A 100 0.27 -8.07 -1.23
C PRO A 100 -0.08 -6.62 -0.87
N GLY A 101 -1.05 -6.45 0.04
CA GLY A 101 -1.55 -5.13 0.43
C GLY A 101 -2.50 -4.48 -0.56
N LEU A 102 -3.00 -5.22 -1.55
CA LEU A 102 -3.89 -4.73 -2.58
C LEU A 102 -5.15 -5.61 -2.67
N ALA A 103 -6.32 -4.98 -2.57
CA ALA A 103 -7.60 -5.64 -2.76
C ALA A 103 -8.49 -4.82 -3.72
N THR A 104 -8.93 -5.42 -4.80
CA THR A 104 -9.87 -4.82 -5.76
C THR A 104 -11.25 -5.40 -5.56
N VAL A 105 -12.24 -4.52 -5.42
CA VAL A 105 -13.63 -4.86 -5.13
C VAL A 105 -14.52 -4.42 -6.30
N GLN A 106 -15.33 -5.33 -6.81
CA GLN A 106 -16.33 -5.02 -7.83
C GLN A 106 -17.70 -4.78 -7.20
N PHE A 107 -18.36 -3.71 -7.61
CA PHE A 107 -19.71 -3.35 -7.19
C PHE A 107 -20.73 -3.58 -8.31
N THR A 108 -21.87 -4.15 -7.96
CA THR A 108 -22.99 -4.41 -8.89
C THR A 108 -24.02 -3.29 -8.93
N GLY A 109 -23.90 -2.26 -8.07
CA GLY A 109 -24.83 -1.14 -8.00
C GLY A 109 -24.21 0.17 -7.52
N PRO A 110 -24.79 1.33 -7.84
CA PRO A 110 -24.16 2.64 -7.67
C PRO A 110 -24.37 3.32 -6.30
N THR A 111 -24.79 2.61 -5.24
CA THR A 111 -25.23 3.24 -4.00
C THR A 111 -24.09 3.61 -3.05
N GLN A 112 -23.85 4.91 -2.90
CA GLN A 112 -23.00 5.53 -1.84
C GLN A 112 -21.59 4.92 -1.70
N LEU A 113 -20.96 4.57 -2.84
CA LEU A 113 -19.66 3.90 -2.86
C LEU A 113 -18.60 4.65 -2.06
N LEU A 114 -18.49 5.97 -2.25
CA LEU A 114 -17.51 6.80 -1.56
C LEU A 114 -17.63 6.67 -0.04
N LYS A 115 -18.85 6.75 0.51
CA LYS A 115 -19.08 6.65 1.96
C LYS A 115 -18.74 5.25 2.49
N LYS A 116 -19.09 4.20 1.73
CA LYS A 116 -18.79 2.80 2.13
C LYS A 116 -17.28 2.56 2.13
N VAL A 117 -16.59 3.00 1.08
CA VAL A 117 -15.13 2.87 0.97
C VAL A 117 -14.44 3.68 2.06
N GLN A 118 -14.87 4.94 2.31
CA GLN A 118 -14.33 5.74 3.39
C GLN A 118 -14.51 5.05 4.75
N HIS A 119 -15.67 4.46 5.02
CA HIS A 119 -15.90 3.70 6.25
C HIS A 119 -14.92 2.53 6.40
N VAL A 120 -14.62 1.80 5.33
CA VAL A 120 -13.64 0.72 5.35
C VAL A 120 -12.22 1.25 5.63
N ILE A 121 -11.83 2.39 5.03
CA ILE A 121 -10.55 3.05 5.33
C ILE A 121 -10.47 3.41 6.82
N ASP A 122 -11.55 3.94 7.41
CA ASP A 122 -11.61 4.29 8.82
C ASP A 122 -11.51 3.04 9.72
N LEU A 123 -12.11 1.92 9.32
CA LEU A 123 -11.99 0.63 10.04
C LEU A 123 -10.55 0.09 9.98
N LEU A 124 -9.90 0.15 8.82
CA LEU A 124 -8.49 -0.24 8.68
C LEU A 124 -7.57 0.64 9.53
N ALA A 125 -7.85 1.94 9.62
CA ALA A 125 -7.12 2.85 10.49
C ALA A 125 -7.26 2.47 11.98
N ARG A 126 -8.44 2.01 12.42
CA ARG A 126 -8.66 1.47 13.79
C ARG A 126 -7.90 0.16 14.02
N CYS A 127 -7.59 -0.58 12.96
CA CYS A 127 -6.71 -1.74 13.01
C CYS A 127 -5.23 -1.36 12.94
N ASP A 128 -4.91 -0.05 13.02
CA ASP A 128 -3.55 0.47 12.96
C ASP A 128 -2.87 0.25 11.59
N LEU A 129 -3.69 0.30 10.53
CA LEU A 129 -3.28 0.18 9.13
C LEU A 129 -3.63 1.45 8.36
N MET A 130 -2.62 2.04 7.73
CA MET A 130 -2.82 3.16 6.81
C MET A 130 -3.25 2.61 5.46
N ALA A 131 -4.41 3.03 4.97
CA ALA A 131 -4.97 2.59 3.71
C ALA A 131 -5.33 3.77 2.83
N GLN A 132 -5.24 3.56 1.52
CA GLN A 132 -5.71 4.46 0.48
C GLN A 132 -6.69 3.71 -0.42
N ALA A 133 -7.63 4.41 -1.05
CA ALA A 133 -8.55 3.78 -1.96
C ALA A 133 -8.86 4.63 -3.18
N GLY A 134 -8.94 3.98 -4.33
CA GLY A 134 -9.40 4.56 -5.59
C GLY A 134 -10.71 3.93 -6.04
N ILE A 135 -11.65 4.74 -6.54
CA ILE A 135 -12.93 4.30 -7.07
C ILE A 135 -13.01 4.74 -8.53
N ALA A 136 -13.26 3.79 -9.47
CA ALA A 136 -13.38 4.09 -10.88
C ALA A 136 -14.32 3.12 -11.61
N LYS A 137 -14.52 3.35 -12.92
CA LYS A 137 -15.36 2.49 -13.78
C LYS A 137 -14.69 1.16 -14.14
N ASN A 138 -13.36 1.12 -14.14
CA ASN A 138 -12.56 -0.08 -14.43
C ASN A 138 -11.51 -0.32 -13.33
N PRO A 139 -10.97 -1.55 -13.19
CA PRO A 139 -10.02 -1.89 -12.14
C PRO A 139 -8.70 -1.11 -12.25
N ASP A 140 -8.15 -0.93 -13.46
CA ASP A 140 -6.86 -0.25 -13.66
C ASP A 140 -6.93 1.22 -13.23
N ALA A 141 -7.99 1.94 -13.62
CA ALA A 141 -8.19 3.31 -13.17
C ALA A 141 -8.44 3.40 -11.66
N SER A 142 -9.10 2.39 -11.05
CA SER A 142 -9.28 2.36 -9.59
C SER A 142 -7.96 2.10 -8.86
N LEU A 143 -7.09 1.26 -9.41
CA LEU A 143 -5.75 1.02 -8.88
C LEU A 143 -4.89 2.29 -8.95
N LEU A 144 -4.86 2.94 -10.12
CA LEU A 144 -4.12 4.19 -10.29
C LEU A 144 -4.64 5.30 -9.36
N ALA A 145 -5.97 5.41 -9.25
CA ALA A 145 -6.59 6.34 -8.31
C ALA A 145 -6.22 6.02 -6.86
N ALA A 146 -6.10 4.74 -6.46
CA ALA A 146 -5.69 4.35 -5.12
C ALA A 146 -4.26 4.82 -4.79
N HIS A 147 -3.34 4.73 -5.75
CA HIS A 147 -1.97 5.23 -5.58
C HIS A 147 -1.88 6.75 -5.40
N LEU A 148 -2.84 7.51 -5.96
CA LEU A 148 -2.89 8.97 -5.89
C LEU A 148 -3.84 9.50 -4.82
N ALA A 149 -4.56 8.61 -4.12
CA ALA A 149 -5.59 8.96 -3.14
C ALA A 149 -5.01 9.55 -1.84
N GLN A 150 -5.81 10.46 -1.20
CA GLN A 150 -5.52 11.03 0.12
C GLN A 150 -6.83 11.19 0.93
N PRO A 151 -7.34 10.20 1.66
CA PRO A 151 -7.07 8.76 1.51
C PRO A 151 -7.96 8.10 0.45
N VAL A 152 -9.04 8.76 -0.05
CA VAL A 152 -9.97 8.19 -1.04
C VAL A 152 -10.10 9.13 -2.24
N LEU A 153 -9.94 8.57 -3.44
CA LEU A 153 -10.12 9.30 -4.71
C LEU A 153 -11.17 8.60 -5.57
N GLN A 154 -12.24 9.31 -5.91
CA GLN A 154 -13.25 8.83 -6.83
C GLN A 154 -13.06 9.46 -8.21
N VAL A 155 -12.91 8.63 -9.23
CA VAL A 155 -12.76 9.01 -10.64
C VAL A 155 -14.07 8.79 -11.37
N SER A 156 -14.73 9.85 -11.78
CA SER A 156 -15.98 9.81 -12.56
C SER A 156 -15.72 9.67 -14.07
N GLU A 157 -14.71 10.38 -14.59
CA GLU A 157 -14.31 10.42 -15.98
C GLU A 157 -12.85 9.99 -16.15
N THR A 158 -12.65 8.75 -16.56
CA THR A 158 -11.32 8.13 -16.64
C THR A 158 -10.39 8.88 -17.60
N GLU A 159 -10.88 9.33 -18.75
CA GLU A 159 -10.07 10.07 -19.74
C GLU A 159 -9.54 11.38 -19.16
N LYS A 160 -10.38 12.18 -18.52
CA LYS A 160 -9.97 13.43 -17.89
C LYS A 160 -9.03 13.23 -16.72
N PHE A 161 -9.16 12.10 -16.00
CA PHE A 161 -8.27 11.74 -14.93
C PHE A 161 -6.88 11.35 -15.44
N LEU A 162 -6.82 10.59 -16.53
CA LEU A 162 -5.55 10.10 -17.08
C LEU A 162 -4.78 11.17 -17.87
N ALA A 163 -5.49 12.09 -18.55
CA ALA A 163 -4.88 13.07 -19.47
C ALA A 163 -3.73 13.92 -18.87
N PRO A 164 -3.80 14.40 -17.59
CA PRO A 164 -2.72 15.18 -17.00
C PRO A 164 -1.61 14.34 -16.39
N LEU A 165 -1.77 12.99 -16.29
CA LEU A 165 -0.81 12.14 -15.60
C LEU A 165 0.40 11.85 -16.49
N PRO A 166 1.64 11.96 -15.95
CA PRO A 166 2.82 11.55 -16.67
C PRO A 166 2.79 10.04 -16.95
N ILE A 167 3.36 9.62 -18.08
CA ILE A 167 3.31 8.22 -18.53
C ILE A 167 3.98 7.26 -17.52
N GLU A 168 4.95 7.76 -16.76
CA GLU A 168 5.64 7.01 -15.71
C GLU A 168 4.70 6.58 -14.59
N THR A 169 3.60 7.31 -14.38
CA THR A 169 2.58 6.94 -13.39
C THR A 169 1.89 5.63 -13.77
N LEU A 170 1.80 5.29 -15.04
CA LEU A 170 1.24 4.03 -15.53
C LEU A 170 2.16 2.83 -15.22
N ALA A 171 3.46 3.05 -15.04
CA ALA A 171 4.41 1.99 -14.68
C ALA A 171 4.16 1.45 -13.26
N ILE A 172 3.49 2.21 -12.39
CA ILE A 172 3.13 1.78 -11.02
C ILE A 172 2.19 0.57 -11.07
N THR A 173 1.33 0.48 -12.08
CA THR A 173 0.37 -0.63 -12.23
C THR A 173 1.00 -1.91 -12.77
N ALA A 174 2.20 -1.85 -13.34
CA ALA A 174 2.89 -2.99 -13.94
C ALA A 174 3.83 -3.73 -12.95
N VAL A 175 4.04 -3.21 -11.75
CA VAL A 175 5.03 -3.72 -10.76
C VAL A 175 4.34 -4.25 -9.48
N SER A 176 3.02 -4.35 -9.51
CA SER A 176 2.22 -4.85 -8.36
C SER A 176 2.10 -6.36 -8.38
#